data_2c4e47a629c3a010c1bcffb7efda169c
#
_entry.id   2c4e47a629c3a010c1bcffb7efda169c
#
_cell.length_a   1.000
_cell.length_b   1.000
_cell.length_c   1.000
_cell.angle_alpha   90.00
_cell.angle_beta   90.00
_cell.angle_gamma   90.00
#
_symmetry.space_group_name_H-M   'P 1'
#
loop_
_entity.id
_entity.type
_entity.pdbx_description
1 polymer ?
#
loop_
_entity_poly.entity_id
_entity_poly.type
_entity_poly.pdbx_seq_one_letter_code
_entity_poly.pdbx_strand_id
1 'polypeptide(L)'
;FTCENQDNGDSFRPDITCFVNGLPLAFIEVKKPNNHDGILAERERINVRMRNEKFRRFLNVTQLMIFSNNQEYDNENRVPIQGAFYCCSSRDKAFFNVFREADKDFVTKYPYKTVSDSVEKQILQHRNCVVIKNLPDYNTNKDTNTPTNRILTSMLSKERFLFLLRYGFAYVDRKIELEDGSKTTQLEKHVMRYQQLFASLAIRKKLDNGIKSGIIWHTQGSGKTALAYYPVRSLTDFYAAKNTAVKFYFIVDRLDLME
;
A
#
# COMPACT_ATOMS: atom_id res chain seq x y z
N PHE A 1 -6.52 13.38 13.70
CA PHE A 1 -5.51 14.32 13.17
C PHE A 1 -6.08 15.06 11.98
N THR A 2 -5.98 16.37 11.96
CA THR A 2 -6.46 17.24 10.89
C THR A 2 -5.29 18.05 10.35
N CYS A 3 -5.10 18.02 9.04
CA CYS A 3 -4.22 18.95 8.33
C CYS A 3 -5.07 20.17 7.97
N GLU A 4 -4.86 21.28 8.65
CA GLU A 4 -5.60 22.52 8.41
C GLU A 4 -4.87 23.40 7.40
N ASN A 5 -5.66 23.98 6.51
CA ASN A 5 -5.24 25.06 5.65
C ASN A 5 -5.79 26.37 6.22
N GLN A 6 -4.93 27.20 6.83
CA GLN A 6 -5.34 28.41 7.49
C GLN A 6 -5.95 29.49 6.56
N ASP A 7 -5.62 29.44 5.26
CA ASP A 7 -6.00 30.54 4.35
C ASP A 7 -7.34 30.33 3.63
N ASN A 8 -7.82 29.08 3.47
CA ASN A 8 -9.03 28.81 2.67
C ASN A 8 -10.07 27.93 3.37
N GLY A 9 -9.92 27.61 4.65
CA GLY A 9 -10.81 26.71 5.35
C GLY A 9 -10.80 25.26 4.85
N ASP A 10 -9.94 24.95 3.89
CA ASP A 10 -9.74 23.60 3.37
C ASP A 10 -8.99 22.77 4.41
N SER A 11 -9.61 21.73 4.92
CA SER A 11 -8.98 20.81 5.86
C SER A 11 -8.96 19.39 5.31
N PHE A 12 -7.90 18.67 5.61
CA PHE A 12 -7.78 17.26 5.30
C PHE A 12 -7.67 16.46 6.60
N ARG A 13 -8.62 15.58 6.82
CA ARG A 13 -8.64 14.69 7.98
C ARG A 13 -8.80 13.25 7.52
N PRO A 14 -7.71 12.47 7.49
CA PRO A 14 -7.80 11.03 7.26
C PRO A 14 -8.67 10.34 8.31
N ASP A 15 -9.38 9.27 7.93
CA ASP A 15 -10.19 8.50 8.86
C ASP A 15 -9.31 7.90 9.97
N ILE A 16 -8.16 7.32 9.60
CA ILE A 16 -7.18 6.76 10.53
C ILE A 16 -5.78 7.21 10.09
N THR A 17 -4.97 7.69 11.03
CA THR A 17 -3.55 8.02 10.80
C THR A 17 -2.67 7.22 11.73
N CYS A 18 -1.70 6.50 11.17
CA CYS A 18 -0.73 5.69 11.92
C CYS A 18 0.54 6.50 12.17
N PHE A 19 0.79 6.82 13.43
CA PHE A 19 1.99 7.53 13.84
C PHE A 19 3.06 6.56 14.39
N VAL A 20 4.29 6.78 13.98
CA VAL A 20 5.47 6.12 14.56
C VAL A 20 6.44 7.22 14.98
N ASN A 21 6.70 7.33 16.27
CA ASN A 21 7.53 8.40 16.86
C ASN A 21 7.10 9.82 16.39
N GLY A 22 5.80 10.06 16.33
CA GLY A 22 5.23 11.34 15.88
C GLY A 22 5.19 11.56 14.37
N LEU A 23 5.74 10.66 13.55
CA LEU A 23 5.68 10.73 12.10
C LEU A 23 4.42 10.02 11.56
N PRO A 24 3.57 10.66 10.77
CA PRO A 24 2.39 10.05 10.16
C PRO A 24 2.81 9.17 8.98
N LEU A 25 3.27 7.95 9.23
CA LEU A 25 3.86 7.09 8.20
C LEU A 25 2.83 6.39 7.31
N ALA A 26 1.61 6.22 7.78
CA ALA A 26 0.52 5.72 6.95
C ALA A 26 -0.81 6.37 7.34
N PHE A 27 -1.73 6.48 6.39
CA PHE A 27 -3.12 6.76 6.69
C PHE A 27 -4.07 5.85 5.93
N ILE A 28 -5.29 5.73 6.42
CA ILE A 28 -6.33 4.89 5.88
C ILE A 28 -7.60 5.71 5.70
N GLU A 29 -8.21 5.61 4.53
CA GLU A 29 -9.52 6.12 4.19
C GLU A 29 -10.45 4.94 3.90
N VAL A 30 -11.57 4.87 4.61
CA VAL A 30 -12.56 3.81 4.43
C VAL A 30 -13.86 4.37 3.88
N LYS A 31 -14.49 3.63 3.01
CA LYS A 31 -15.77 3.97 2.40
C LYS A 31 -16.79 2.89 2.68
N LYS A 32 -18.06 3.27 2.70
CA LYS A 32 -19.16 2.31 2.85
C LYS A 32 -19.16 1.34 1.67
N PRO A 33 -19.46 0.06 1.88
CA PRO A 33 -19.49 -0.95 0.82
C PRO A 33 -20.44 -0.61 -0.33
N ASN A 34 -21.55 0.04 -0.05
CA ASN A 34 -22.56 0.46 -1.04
C ASN A 34 -22.22 1.78 -1.76
N ASN A 35 -21.10 2.41 -1.46
CA ASN A 35 -20.65 3.59 -2.18
C ASN A 35 -19.77 3.17 -3.36
N HIS A 36 -20.39 2.94 -4.53
CA HIS A 36 -19.72 2.44 -5.72
C HIS A 36 -18.60 3.36 -6.24
N ASP A 37 -18.76 4.67 -6.10
CA ASP A 37 -17.79 5.65 -6.60
C ASP A 37 -16.78 6.09 -5.52
N GLY A 38 -16.91 5.56 -4.31
CA GLY A 38 -16.15 6.02 -3.15
C GLY A 38 -14.63 5.95 -3.33
N ILE A 39 -14.12 4.87 -3.90
CA ILE A 39 -12.68 4.70 -4.15
C ILE A 39 -12.20 5.62 -5.27
N LEU A 40 -12.98 5.76 -6.34
CA LEU A 40 -12.66 6.65 -7.45
C LEU A 40 -12.64 8.12 -6.99
N ALA A 41 -13.64 8.53 -6.22
CA ALA A 41 -13.72 9.87 -5.65
C ALA A 41 -12.52 10.17 -4.71
N GLU A 42 -12.10 9.20 -3.91
CA GLU A 42 -10.90 9.38 -3.07
C GLU A 42 -9.61 9.47 -3.89
N ARG A 43 -9.48 8.72 -4.98
CA ARG A 43 -8.34 8.85 -5.89
C ARG A 43 -8.26 10.28 -6.47
N GLU A 44 -9.37 10.83 -6.90
CA GLU A 44 -9.38 12.21 -7.41
C GLU A 44 -9.11 13.24 -6.30
N ARG A 45 -9.68 13.06 -5.12
CA ARG A 45 -9.39 13.92 -3.96
C ARG A 45 -7.90 13.89 -3.59
N ILE A 46 -7.28 12.73 -3.54
CA ILE A 46 -5.86 12.64 -3.20
C ILE A 46 -4.98 13.27 -4.26
N ASN A 47 -5.34 13.18 -5.53
CA ASN A 47 -4.64 13.87 -6.61
C ASN A 47 -4.69 15.39 -6.44
N VAL A 48 -5.86 15.94 -6.08
CA VAL A 48 -6.01 17.38 -5.77
C VAL A 48 -5.14 17.76 -4.57
N ARG A 49 -5.18 16.96 -3.50
CA ARG A 49 -4.38 17.20 -2.29
C ARG A 49 -2.87 17.14 -2.53
N MET A 50 -2.40 16.25 -3.41
CA MET A 50 -0.99 16.15 -3.79
C MET A 50 -0.50 17.40 -4.52
N ARG A 51 -1.36 18.05 -5.30
CA ARG A 51 -1.05 19.32 -5.99
C ARG A 51 -1.06 20.52 -5.06
N ASN A 52 -1.76 20.43 -3.93
CA ASN A 52 -1.84 21.51 -2.95
C ASN A 52 -0.57 21.54 -2.09
N GLU A 53 0.22 22.61 -2.20
CA GLU A 53 1.48 22.77 -1.50
C GLU A 53 1.35 22.71 0.03
N LYS A 54 0.21 23.13 0.57
CA LYS A 54 -0.04 23.13 2.01
C LYS A 54 -0.18 21.72 2.60
N PHE A 55 -0.71 20.76 1.82
CA PHE A 55 -0.78 19.36 2.23
C PHE A 55 0.46 18.55 1.85
N ARG A 56 1.29 19.09 0.97
CA ARG A 56 2.46 18.39 0.43
C ARG A 56 3.42 17.89 1.52
N ARG A 57 3.65 18.69 2.56
CA ARG A 57 4.53 18.26 3.66
C ARG A 57 4.02 17.01 4.36
N PHE A 58 2.73 16.95 4.70
CA PHE A 58 2.09 15.79 5.31
C PHE A 58 2.15 14.57 4.37
N LEU A 59 1.74 14.76 3.11
CA LEU A 59 1.70 13.68 2.12
C LEU A 59 3.10 13.14 1.79
N ASN A 60 4.13 13.97 1.80
CA ASN A 60 5.51 13.53 1.55
C ASN A 60 6.09 12.72 2.72
N VAL A 61 5.71 13.03 3.95
CA VAL A 61 6.11 12.25 5.13
C VAL A 61 5.35 10.93 5.18
N THR A 62 4.08 10.93 4.77
CA THR A 62 3.26 9.73 4.70
C THR A 62 3.79 8.79 3.62
N GLN A 63 4.22 7.60 4.02
CA GLN A 63 4.82 6.64 3.10
C GLN A 63 3.77 5.77 2.41
N LEU A 64 2.70 5.41 3.11
CA LEU A 64 1.66 4.52 2.61
C LEU A 64 0.27 5.12 2.85
N MET A 65 -0.53 5.13 1.82
CA MET A 65 -1.93 5.56 1.85
C MET A 65 -2.79 4.39 1.45
N ILE A 66 -3.79 4.04 2.28
CA ILE A 66 -4.67 2.89 2.09
C ILE A 66 -6.10 3.38 1.90
N PHE A 67 -6.80 2.80 0.94
CA PHE A 67 -8.17 3.13 0.58
C PHE A 67 -8.97 1.84 0.44
N SER A 68 -10.11 1.74 1.09
CA SER A 68 -10.94 0.53 0.99
C SER A 68 -12.42 0.84 1.17
N ASN A 69 -13.27 0.15 0.40
CA ASN A 69 -14.70 0.11 0.62
C ASN A 69 -15.21 -1.27 1.08
N ASN A 70 -14.29 -2.11 1.52
CA ASN A 70 -14.56 -3.46 2.04
C ASN A 70 -15.24 -4.43 1.06
N GLN A 71 -15.18 -4.14 -0.24
CA GLN A 71 -15.65 -5.03 -1.30
C GLN A 71 -14.49 -5.82 -1.89
N GLU A 72 -14.75 -7.00 -2.45
CA GLU A 72 -13.75 -7.72 -3.22
C GLU A 72 -13.45 -7.00 -4.53
N TYR A 73 -12.19 -7.02 -4.92
CA TYR A 73 -11.79 -6.50 -6.22
C TYR A 73 -12.17 -7.48 -7.33
N ASP A 74 -12.98 -7.00 -8.26
CA ASP A 74 -13.33 -7.75 -9.46
C ASP A 74 -12.36 -7.43 -10.59
N ASN A 75 -11.69 -8.47 -11.13
CA ASN A 75 -10.80 -8.31 -12.28
C ASN A 75 -11.53 -8.19 -13.60
N GLU A 76 -12.73 -8.75 -13.70
CA GLU A 76 -13.52 -8.79 -14.91
C GLU A 76 -14.27 -7.47 -15.09
N ASN A 77 -14.89 -7.01 -14.03
CA ASN A 77 -15.62 -5.75 -13.99
C ASN A 77 -14.83 -4.68 -13.22
N ARG A 78 -14.00 -3.92 -13.92
CA ARG A 78 -13.15 -2.90 -13.31
C ARG A 78 -13.85 -1.57 -13.01
N VAL A 79 -15.12 -1.48 -13.30
CA VAL A 79 -15.96 -0.32 -13.06
C VAL A 79 -17.27 -0.79 -12.45
N PRO A 80 -17.66 -0.32 -11.26
CA PRO A 80 -16.97 0.65 -10.40
C PRO A 80 -15.70 0.09 -9.76
N ILE A 81 -14.76 0.97 -9.41
CA ILE A 81 -13.53 0.56 -8.72
C ILE A 81 -13.88 0.20 -7.27
N GLN A 82 -13.69 -1.07 -6.92
CA GLN A 82 -13.98 -1.60 -5.58
C GLN A 82 -12.80 -2.43 -5.06
N GLY A 83 -12.63 -2.50 -3.76
CA GLY A 83 -11.58 -3.29 -3.14
C GLY A 83 -10.77 -2.54 -2.10
N ALA A 84 -9.66 -3.14 -1.70
CA ALA A 84 -8.62 -2.51 -0.91
C ALA A 84 -7.44 -2.12 -1.80
N PHE A 85 -7.06 -0.87 -1.74
CA PHE A 85 -6.00 -0.27 -2.55
C PHE A 85 -4.97 0.42 -1.67
N TYR A 86 -3.78 0.59 -2.22
CA TYR A 86 -2.75 1.39 -1.59
C TYR A 86 -1.92 2.14 -2.62
N CYS A 87 -1.35 3.25 -2.20
CA CYS A 87 -0.41 4.03 -3.00
C CYS A 87 0.63 4.70 -2.08
N CYS A 88 1.60 5.36 -2.67
CA CYS A 88 2.49 6.28 -1.99
C CYS A 88 2.29 7.70 -2.51
N SER A 89 2.88 8.67 -1.83
CA SER A 89 2.93 10.04 -2.32
C SER A 89 3.64 10.08 -3.68
N SER A 90 3.08 10.84 -4.60
CA SER A 90 3.67 11.18 -5.88
C SER A 90 3.57 12.69 -6.07
N ARG A 91 4.19 13.23 -7.09
CA ARG A 91 4.16 14.68 -7.32
C ARG A 91 2.75 15.18 -7.62
N ASP A 92 2.07 14.54 -8.57
CA ASP A 92 0.80 15.04 -9.11
C ASP A 92 -0.32 14.02 -9.15
N LYS A 93 0.00 12.72 -9.07
CA LYS A 93 -0.97 11.66 -9.29
C LYS A 93 -0.68 10.42 -8.43
N ALA A 94 -1.70 9.95 -7.73
CA ALA A 94 -1.64 8.69 -6.99
C ALA A 94 -1.86 7.49 -7.91
N PHE A 95 -0.98 6.51 -7.83
CA PHE A 95 -1.10 5.24 -8.53
C PHE A 95 -1.67 4.19 -7.58
N PHE A 96 -2.96 3.94 -7.67
CA PHE A 96 -3.65 2.97 -6.83
C PHE A 96 -3.26 1.55 -7.24
N ASN A 97 -2.65 0.82 -6.32
CA ASN A 97 -2.36 -0.60 -6.45
C ASN A 97 -3.40 -1.39 -5.66
N VAL A 98 -4.07 -2.34 -6.30
CA VAL A 98 -4.95 -3.26 -5.59
C VAL A 98 -4.12 -4.12 -4.64
N PHE A 99 -4.64 -4.38 -3.45
CA PHE A 99 -4.06 -5.33 -2.51
C PHE A 99 -4.77 -6.68 -2.60
N ARG A 100 -4.00 -7.73 -2.68
CA ARG A 100 -4.45 -9.11 -2.50
C ARG A 100 -3.49 -9.81 -1.56
N GLU A 101 -4.03 -10.48 -0.55
CA GLU A 101 -3.22 -11.30 0.34
C GLU A 101 -2.84 -12.60 -0.38
N ALA A 102 -1.55 -12.87 -0.48
CA ALA A 102 -1.03 -14.07 -1.11
C ALA A 102 -0.56 -15.12 -0.10
N ASP A 103 -0.43 -14.76 1.18
CA ASP A 103 -0.09 -15.70 2.24
C ASP A 103 -1.37 -16.39 2.73
N LYS A 104 -1.47 -17.70 2.46
CA LYS A 104 -2.65 -18.49 2.87
C LYS A 104 -2.82 -18.60 4.38
N ASP A 105 -1.72 -18.46 5.12
CA ASP A 105 -1.70 -18.55 6.58
C ASP A 105 -1.79 -17.19 7.26
N PHE A 106 -2.17 -16.13 6.53
CA PHE A 106 -2.14 -14.77 7.05
C PHE A 106 -2.99 -14.57 8.30
N VAL A 107 -4.13 -15.26 8.40
CA VAL A 107 -5.02 -15.16 9.56
C VAL A 107 -4.32 -15.64 10.82
N THR A 108 -3.54 -16.72 10.71
CA THR A 108 -2.76 -17.26 11.83
C THR A 108 -1.55 -16.40 12.16
N LYS A 109 -0.86 -15.88 11.14
CA LYS A 109 0.34 -15.06 11.31
C LYS A 109 0.03 -13.64 11.81
N TYR A 110 -1.09 -13.08 11.36
CA TYR A 110 -1.51 -11.72 11.66
C TYR A 110 -2.93 -11.72 12.24
N PRO A 111 -3.14 -12.32 13.42
CA PRO A 111 -4.46 -12.45 13.99
C PRO A 111 -5.07 -11.08 14.29
N TYR A 112 -6.33 -10.92 13.94
CA TYR A 112 -7.11 -9.75 14.33
C TYR A 112 -7.32 -9.78 15.85
N LYS A 113 -6.84 -8.74 16.54
CA LYS A 113 -7.04 -8.61 17.97
C LYS A 113 -8.41 -7.97 18.24
N THR A 114 -9.36 -8.78 18.65
CA THR A 114 -10.66 -8.26 19.10
C THR A 114 -10.51 -7.52 20.42
N VAL A 115 -11.27 -6.46 20.59
CA VAL A 115 -11.44 -5.81 21.90
C VAL A 115 -12.46 -6.60 22.73
N SER A 116 -12.35 -6.51 24.07
CA SER A 116 -13.34 -7.12 24.95
C SER A 116 -14.71 -6.46 24.79
N ASP A 117 -15.77 -7.21 25.05
CA ASP A 117 -17.15 -6.69 24.97
C ASP A 117 -17.38 -5.43 25.82
N SER A 118 -16.73 -5.32 26.96
CA SER A 118 -16.81 -4.16 27.83
C SER A 118 -16.19 -2.91 27.17
N VAL A 119 -15.01 -3.06 26.57
CA VAL A 119 -14.33 -1.96 25.84
C VAL A 119 -15.11 -1.58 24.60
N GLU A 120 -15.61 -2.55 23.84
CA GLU A 120 -16.45 -2.31 22.67
C GLU A 120 -17.70 -1.50 23.06
N LYS A 121 -18.39 -1.92 24.11
CA LYS A 121 -19.57 -1.20 24.64
C LYS A 121 -19.24 0.23 25.02
N GLN A 122 -18.14 0.45 25.72
CA GLN A 122 -17.70 1.80 26.10
C GLN A 122 -17.43 2.67 24.88
N ILE A 123 -16.75 2.15 23.84
CA ILE A 123 -16.48 2.88 22.60
C ILE A 123 -17.78 3.26 21.91
N LEU A 124 -18.72 2.33 21.77
CA LEU A 124 -19.99 2.55 21.11
C LEU A 124 -20.87 3.56 21.89
N GLN A 125 -20.86 3.49 23.22
CA GLN A 125 -21.57 4.46 24.08
C GLN A 125 -20.97 5.86 23.95
N HIS A 126 -19.66 6.00 24.00
CA HIS A 126 -18.98 7.29 23.82
C HIS A 126 -19.30 7.95 22.48
N ARG A 127 -19.58 7.14 21.45
CA ARG A 127 -19.93 7.59 20.10
C ARG A 127 -21.45 7.69 19.86
N ASN A 128 -22.28 7.41 20.86
CA ASN A 128 -23.74 7.35 20.74
C ASN A 128 -24.22 6.42 19.61
N CYS A 129 -23.53 5.30 19.39
CA CYS A 129 -23.81 4.38 18.29
C CYS A 129 -23.97 2.91 18.73
N VAL A 130 -24.42 2.68 19.96
CA VAL A 130 -24.60 1.32 20.52
C VAL A 130 -25.51 0.45 19.64
N VAL A 131 -26.47 1.05 18.96
CA VAL A 131 -27.43 0.35 18.08
C VAL A 131 -26.74 -0.40 16.94
N ILE A 132 -25.60 0.08 16.46
CA ILE A 132 -24.88 -0.57 15.35
C ILE A 132 -24.35 -1.97 15.70
N LYS A 133 -24.17 -2.27 17.00
CA LYS A 133 -23.66 -3.59 17.43
C LYS A 133 -24.51 -4.76 16.92
N ASN A 134 -25.80 -4.53 16.71
CA ASN A 134 -26.76 -5.53 16.25
C ASN A 134 -26.91 -5.57 14.72
N LEU A 135 -26.22 -4.69 13.99
CA LEU A 135 -26.31 -4.67 12.53
C LEU A 135 -25.43 -5.76 11.92
N PRO A 136 -25.91 -6.46 10.90
CA PRO A 136 -25.10 -7.47 10.18
C PRO A 136 -23.80 -6.90 9.65
N ASP A 137 -23.82 -5.69 9.07
CA ASP A 137 -22.66 -5.01 8.52
C ASP A 137 -21.55 -4.78 9.56
N TYR A 138 -21.94 -4.46 10.80
CA TYR A 138 -20.99 -4.27 11.89
C TYR A 138 -20.24 -5.57 12.22
N ASN A 139 -20.96 -6.69 12.21
CA ASN A 139 -20.36 -7.99 12.44
C ASN A 139 -19.49 -8.45 11.25
N THR A 140 -19.95 -8.20 10.03
CA THR A 140 -19.15 -8.47 8.81
C THR A 140 -17.85 -7.70 8.83
N ASN A 141 -17.85 -6.43 9.26
CA ASN A 141 -16.64 -5.62 9.35
C ASN A 141 -15.62 -6.11 10.39
N LYS A 142 -16.02 -7.01 11.30
CA LYS A 142 -15.10 -7.67 12.24
C LYS A 142 -14.45 -8.93 11.66
N ASP A 143 -14.92 -9.43 10.54
CA ASP A 143 -14.34 -10.60 9.90
C ASP A 143 -12.94 -10.27 9.36
N THR A 144 -11.95 -11.04 9.79
CA THR A 144 -10.56 -10.90 9.39
C THR A 144 -10.34 -11.12 7.90
N ASN A 145 -11.24 -11.84 7.23
CA ASN A 145 -11.16 -12.15 5.81
C ASN A 145 -11.71 -11.06 4.89
N THR A 146 -12.29 -10.00 5.46
CA THR A 146 -12.75 -8.89 4.61
C THR A 146 -11.58 -8.12 4.00
N PRO A 147 -11.74 -7.53 2.81
CA PRO A 147 -10.65 -6.83 2.11
C PRO A 147 -9.97 -5.76 2.95
N THR A 148 -10.74 -4.96 3.70
CA THR A 148 -10.21 -3.94 4.60
C THR A 148 -9.35 -4.56 5.70
N ASN A 149 -9.85 -5.57 6.40
CA ASN A 149 -9.11 -6.19 7.48
C ASN A 149 -7.87 -6.94 6.98
N ARG A 150 -7.94 -7.60 5.82
CA ARG A 150 -6.76 -8.23 5.20
C ARG A 150 -5.62 -7.24 4.99
N ILE A 151 -5.88 -6.09 4.37
CA ILE A 151 -4.82 -5.10 4.15
C ILE A 151 -4.31 -4.50 5.46
N LEU A 152 -5.21 -4.19 6.41
CA LEU A 152 -4.82 -3.57 7.68
C LEU A 152 -4.02 -4.52 8.57
N THR A 153 -4.41 -5.78 8.70
CA THR A 153 -3.74 -6.74 9.56
C THR A 153 -2.44 -7.26 8.96
N SER A 154 -2.39 -7.47 7.65
CA SER A 154 -1.23 -8.07 7.00
C SER A 154 -0.21 -7.04 6.52
N MET A 155 -0.60 -6.04 5.73
CA MET A 155 0.33 -5.06 5.17
C MET A 155 0.86 -4.10 6.25
N LEU A 156 0.04 -3.71 7.22
CA LEU A 156 0.44 -2.88 8.34
C LEU A 156 0.98 -3.69 9.53
N SER A 157 1.14 -5.01 9.40
CA SER A 157 1.93 -5.77 10.39
C SER A 157 3.33 -5.17 10.49
N LYS A 158 3.90 -5.16 11.71
CA LYS A 158 5.22 -4.58 11.95
C LYS A 158 6.28 -5.07 10.97
N GLU A 159 6.30 -6.38 10.73
CA GLU A 159 7.28 -7.01 9.82
C GLU A 159 7.13 -6.52 8.39
N ARG A 160 5.91 -6.58 7.82
CA ARG A 160 5.66 -6.22 6.42
C ARG A 160 5.76 -4.72 6.20
N PHE A 161 5.27 -3.92 7.14
CA PHE A 161 5.35 -2.47 7.02
C PHE A 161 6.80 -1.99 7.09
N LEU A 162 7.62 -2.54 8.00
CA LEU A 162 9.05 -2.24 8.04
C LEU A 162 9.79 -2.73 6.78
N PHE A 163 9.40 -3.88 6.23
CA PHE A 163 9.94 -4.34 4.96
C PHE A 163 9.61 -3.37 3.81
N LEU A 164 8.36 -2.92 3.73
CA LEU A 164 7.95 -1.92 2.74
C LEU A 164 8.71 -0.61 2.91
N LEU A 165 8.81 -0.07 4.12
CA LEU A 165 9.53 1.17 4.39
C LEU A 165 11.00 1.08 3.98
N ARG A 166 11.63 -0.07 4.14
CA ARG A 166 13.05 -0.26 3.83
C ARG A 166 13.33 -0.60 2.37
N TYR A 167 12.47 -1.40 1.74
CA TYR A 167 12.74 -2.01 0.44
C TYR A 167 11.62 -1.82 -0.60
N GLY A 168 10.43 -1.38 -0.17
CA GLY A 168 9.24 -1.36 -1.01
C GLY A 168 9.04 -0.09 -1.82
N PHE A 169 9.87 0.93 -1.62
CA PHE A 169 9.77 2.20 -2.34
C PHE A 169 10.94 2.36 -3.30
N ALA A 170 10.62 2.83 -4.50
CA ALA A 170 11.59 3.19 -5.52
C ALA A 170 11.38 4.62 -5.96
N TYR A 171 12.46 5.32 -6.26
CA TYR A 171 12.45 6.61 -6.92
C TYR A 171 12.93 6.40 -8.34
N VAL A 172 12.13 6.80 -9.32
CA VAL A 172 12.36 6.57 -10.74
C VAL A 172 12.38 7.91 -11.46
N ASP A 173 13.42 8.13 -12.24
CA ASP A 173 13.49 9.27 -13.15
C ASP A 173 12.68 8.97 -14.41
N ARG A 174 11.52 9.61 -14.52
CA ARG A 174 10.66 9.47 -15.69
C ARG A 174 10.94 10.58 -16.69
N LYS A 175 11.31 10.20 -17.90
CA LYS A 175 11.40 11.14 -19.02
C LYS A 175 10.00 11.53 -19.46
N ILE A 176 9.72 12.81 -19.48
CA ILE A 176 8.44 13.39 -19.92
C ILE A 176 8.75 14.29 -21.11
N GLU A 177 8.00 14.11 -22.19
CA GLU A 177 7.99 15.01 -23.33
C GLU A 177 6.95 16.11 -23.09
N LEU A 178 7.39 17.35 -23.14
CA LEU A 178 6.54 18.53 -22.97
C LEU A 178 5.85 18.88 -24.29
N GLU A 179 4.82 19.73 -24.23
CA GLU A 179 4.04 20.13 -25.40
C GLU A 179 4.88 20.83 -26.49
N ASP A 180 6.00 21.41 -26.10
CA ASP A 180 6.98 22.06 -27.01
C ASP A 180 7.99 21.06 -27.63
N GLY A 181 7.83 19.76 -27.38
CA GLY A 181 8.73 18.70 -27.82
C GLY A 181 10.02 18.57 -27.02
N SER A 182 10.24 19.41 -26.02
CA SER A 182 11.39 19.28 -25.11
C SER A 182 11.20 18.11 -24.14
N LYS A 183 12.31 17.50 -23.70
CA LYS A 183 12.29 16.40 -22.74
C LYS A 183 12.77 16.87 -21.39
N THR A 184 11.98 16.60 -20.37
CA THR A 184 12.36 16.84 -18.97
C THR A 184 12.33 15.55 -18.20
N THR A 185 13.03 15.51 -17.06
CA THR A 185 13.04 14.36 -16.17
C THR A 185 12.26 14.70 -14.91
N GLN A 186 11.33 13.85 -14.54
CA GLN A 186 10.55 13.99 -13.32
C GLN A 186 10.81 12.79 -12.41
N LEU A 187 11.22 13.08 -11.17
CA LEU A 187 11.37 12.07 -10.15
C LEU A 187 10.00 11.62 -9.64
N GLU A 188 9.69 10.35 -9.81
CA GLU A 188 8.47 9.72 -9.30
C GLU A 188 8.80 8.74 -8.18
N LYS A 189 7.98 8.72 -7.15
CA LYS A 189 8.05 7.72 -6.08
C LYS A 189 7.03 6.62 -6.36
N HIS A 190 7.48 5.39 -6.33
CA HIS A 190 6.66 4.20 -6.51
C HIS A 190 6.70 3.31 -5.28
N VAL A 191 5.59 2.66 -4.99
CA VAL A 191 5.53 1.56 -4.01
C VAL A 191 5.34 0.24 -4.75
N MET A 192 6.03 -0.81 -4.32
CA MET A 192 5.90 -2.14 -4.93
C MET A 192 4.45 -2.63 -4.87
N ARG A 193 4.02 -3.31 -5.94
CA ARG A 193 2.72 -3.98 -6.00
C ARG A 193 2.72 -5.21 -5.09
N TYR A 194 1.54 -5.70 -4.69
CA TYR A 194 1.45 -6.88 -3.83
C TYR A 194 2.18 -8.10 -4.41
N GLN A 195 2.13 -8.33 -5.73
CA GLN A 195 2.85 -9.43 -6.38
C GLN A 195 4.37 -9.32 -6.16
N GLN A 196 4.91 -8.11 -6.25
CA GLN A 196 6.33 -7.83 -6.04
C GLN A 196 6.72 -7.98 -4.57
N LEU A 197 5.86 -7.52 -3.65
CA LEU A 197 6.04 -7.70 -2.22
C LEU A 197 6.14 -9.18 -1.85
N PHE A 198 5.12 -9.96 -2.24
CA PHE A 198 5.08 -11.39 -1.87
C PHE A 198 6.18 -12.20 -2.56
N ALA A 199 6.54 -11.87 -3.81
CA ALA A 199 7.68 -12.50 -4.47
C ALA A 199 8.99 -12.20 -3.73
N SER A 200 9.22 -10.94 -3.33
CA SER A 200 10.43 -10.55 -2.58
C SER A 200 10.53 -11.26 -1.23
N LEU A 201 9.41 -11.37 -0.50
CA LEU A 201 9.34 -12.11 0.76
C LEU A 201 9.57 -13.61 0.54
N ALA A 202 9.00 -14.19 -0.52
CA ALA A 202 9.18 -15.60 -0.85
C ALA A 202 10.63 -15.92 -1.25
N ILE A 203 11.29 -15.06 -2.02
CA ILE A 203 12.72 -15.19 -2.36
C ILE A 203 13.55 -15.26 -1.07
N ARG A 204 13.38 -14.30 -0.16
CA ARG A 204 14.11 -14.28 1.11
C ARG A 204 13.89 -15.55 1.92
N LYS A 205 12.63 -15.98 2.07
CA LYS A 205 12.29 -17.20 2.78
C LYS A 205 12.94 -18.45 2.17
N LYS A 206 12.99 -18.53 0.83
CA LYS A 206 13.66 -19.64 0.14
C LYS A 206 15.16 -19.65 0.39
N LEU A 207 15.80 -18.49 0.31
CA LEU A 207 17.24 -18.34 0.58
C LEU A 207 17.61 -18.63 2.04
N ASP A 208 16.75 -18.24 3.02
CA ASP A 208 16.92 -18.60 4.42
C ASP A 208 16.86 -20.12 4.64
N ASN A 209 16.06 -20.83 3.85
CA ASN A 209 15.97 -22.29 3.85
C ASN A 209 17.06 -22.97 3.01
N GLY A 210 18.08 -22.24 2.54
CA GLY A 210 19.20 -22.80 1.77
C GLY A 210 18.89 -23.10 0.30
N ILE A 211 17.71 -22.74 -0.19
CA ILE A 211 17.30 -22.96 -1.60
C ILE A 211 17.95 -21.88 -2.46
N LYS A 212 18.80 -22.28 -3.42
CA LYS A 212 19.63 -21.39 -4.24
C LYS A 212 19.04 -21.09 -5.63
N SER A 213 17.98 -21.77 -6.03
CA SER A 213 17.38 -21.61 -7.36
C SER A 213 15.86 -21.61 -7.26
N GLY A 214 15.20 -21.00 -8.25
CA GLY A 214 13.74 -20.96 -8.28
C GLY A 214 13.22 -20.26 -9.52
N ILE A 215 11.93 -20.39 -9.74
CA ILE A 215 11.19 -19.72 -10.81
C ILE A 215 10.13 -18.83 -10.17
N ILE A 216 10.03 -17.57 -10.65
CA ILE A 216 8.97 -16.65 -10.29
C ILE A 216 8.01 -16.58 -11.47
N TRP A 217 6.82 -17.11 -11.28
CA TRP A 217 5.79 -17.11 -12.30
C TRP A 217 4.79 -15.98 -12.04
N HIS A 218 4.80 -14.98 -12.89
CA HIS A 218 3.88 -13.83 -12.83
C HIS A 218 3.18 -13.63 -14.16
N THR A 219 1.92 -13.20 -14.13
CA THR A 219 1.16 -12.83 -15.32
C THR A 219 1.79 -11.64 -16.06
N GLN A 220 1.47 -11.48 -17.33
CA GLN A 220 1.86 -10.29 -18.08
C GLN A 220 1.29 -9.02 -17.43
N GLY A 221 2.06 -7.93 -17.44
CA GLY A 221 1.65 -6.66 -16.82
C GLY A 221 1.76 -6.59 -15.28
N SER A 222 2.21 -7.64 -14.61
CA SER A 222 2.40 -7.66 -13.14
C SER A 222 3.61 -6.86 -12.65
N GLY A 223 4.42 -6.30 -13.56
CA GLY A 223 5.63 -5.54 -13.23
C GLY A 223 6.85 -6.40 -12.93
N LYS A 224 7.09 -7.45 -13.74
CA LYS A 224 8.27 -8.33 -13.61
C LYS A 224 9.60 -7.58 -13.68
N THR A 225 9.72 -6.57 -14.54
CA THR A 225 10.92 -5.74 -14.64
C THR A 225 11.19 -4.99 -13.33
N ALA A 226 10.18 -4.37 -12.74
CA ALA A 226 10.32 -3.73 -11.46
C ALA A 226 10.61 -4.73 -10.32
N LEU A 227 10.10 -5.97 -10.42
CA LEU A 227 10.46 -7.02 -9.48
C LEU A 227 11.95 -7.36 -9.53
N ALA A 228 12.62 -7.26 -10.69
CA ALA A 228 14.07 -7.45 -10.76
C ALA A 228 14.84 -6.39 -9.93
N TYR A 229 14.33 -5.17 -9.88
CA TYR A 229 14.94 -4.06 -9.14
C TYR A 229 14.75 -4.15 -7.62
N TYR A 230 13.52 -4.35 -7.15
CA TYR A 230 13.20 -4.27 -5.70
C TYR A 230 14.00 -5.23 -4.81
N PRO A 231 14.22 -6.50 -5.17
CA PRO A 231 14.97 -7.42 -4.31
C PRO A 231 16.45 -7.08 -4.16
N VAL A 232 17.07 -6.34 -5.08
CA VAL A 232 18.51 -6.05 -5.05
C VAL A 232 18.95 -5.53 -3.70
N ARG A 233 18.32 -4.46 -3.21
CA ARG A 233 18.67 -3.89 -1.91
C ARG A 233 18.42 -4.85 -0.75
N SER A 234 17.28 -5.54 -0.76
CA SER A 234 16.94 -6.48 0.31
C SER A 234 17.84 -7.70 0.34
N LEU A 235 18.29 -8.17 -0.81
CA LEU A 235 19.23 -9.29 -0.91
C LEU A 235 20.66 -8.85 -0.59
N THR A 236 21.06 -7.63 -0.97
CA THR A 236 22.34 -7.07 -0.54
C THR A 236 22.45 -7.04 0.98
N ASP A 237 21.42 -6.51 1.66
CA ASP A 237 21.39 -6.48 3.13
C ASP A 237 21.34 -7.89 3.74
N PHE A 238 20.60 -8.80 3.11
CA PHE A 238 20.50 -10.19 3.55
C PHE A 238 21.86 -10.92 3.54
N TYR A 239 22.62 -10.75 2.48
CA TYR A 239 23.95 -11.39 2.36
C TYR A 239 25.04 -10.63 3.11
N ALA A 240 24.94 -9.30 3.21
CA ALA A 240 25.85 -8.51 4.05
C ALA A 240 25.78 -8.93 5.51
N ALA A 241 24.57 -9.24 6.03
CA ALA A 241 24.41 -9.79 7.39
C ALA A 241 25.08 -11.17 7.56
N LYS A 242 25.42 -11.85 6.48
CA LYS A 242 26.16 -13.13 6.43
C LYS A 242 27.63 -12.94 6.00
N ASN A 243 28.14 -11.71 6.06
CA ASN A 243 29.49 -11.34 5.62
C ASN A 243 29.80 -11.74 4.17
N THR A 244 28.81 -11.70 3.30
CA THR A 244 28.93 -12.10 1.89
C THR A 244 28.63 -10.91 0.99
N ALA A 245 29.56 -10.56 0.11
CA ALA A 245 29.32 -9.60 -0.97
C ALA A 245 28.58 -10.28 -2.12
N VAL A 246 27.59 -9.57 -2.70
CA VAL A 246 26.78 -10.10 -3.80
C VAL A 246 27.00 -9.28 -5.07
N LYS A 247 26.90 -9.96 -6.20
CA LYS A 247 26.79 -9.35 -7.53
C LYS A 247 25.50 -9.82 -8.19
N PHE A 248 24.83 -8.91 -8.86
CA PHE A 248 23.59 -9.20 -9.59
C PHE A 248 23.85 -9.16 -11.08
N TYR A 249 23.40 -10.18 -11.78
CA TYR A 249 23.46 -10.26 -13.24
C TYR A 249 22.03 -10.39 -13.76
N PHE A 250 21.62 -9.45 -14.60
CA PHE A 250 20.32 -9.47 -15.27
C PHE A 250 20.55 -9.86 -16.72
N ILE A 251 19.97 -10.99 -17.10
CA ILE A 251 20.02 -11.48 -18.49
C ILE A 251 18.65 -11.26 -19.09
N VAL A 252 18.56 -10.46 -20.12
CA VAL A 252 17.34 -10.11 -20.82
C VAL A 252 17.45 -10.44 -22.30
N ASP A 253 16.34 -10.79 -22.92
CA ASP A 253 16.26 -11.17 -24.33
C ASP A 253 15.90 -9.99 -25.26
N ARG A 254 15.59 -8.83 -24.68
CA ARG A 254 15.15 -7.64 -25.41
C ARG A 254 16.01 -6.43 -25.06
N LEU A 255 16.47 -5.70 -26.09
CA LEU A 255 17.34 -4.53 -25.92
C LEU A 255 16.64 -3.36 -25.18
N ASP A 256 15.33 -3.18 -25.38
CA ASP A 256 14.55 -2.15 -24.69
C ASP A 256 14.43 -2.34 -23.17
N LEU A 257 14.88 -3.47 -22.65
CA LEU A 257 14.98 -3.74 -21.21
C LEU A 257 16.37 -3.45 -20.64
N MET A 258 17.31 -3.01 -21.47
CA MET A 258 18.70 -2.70 -21.07
C MET A 258 18.93 -1.20 -20.83
N GLU A 259 17.99 -0.34 -21.24
CA GLU A 259 17.99 1.10 -20.97
C GLU A 259 17.32 1.41 -19.61
#